data_6de0057678457603c68e285ef93a5b69
#
_entry.id   6de0057678457603c68e285ef93a5b69
#
_cell.length_a   1.000
_cell.length_b   1.000
_cell.length_c   1.000
_cell.angle_alpha   90.00
_cell.angle_beta   90.00
_cell.angle_gamma   90.00
#
_symmetry.space_group_name_H-M   'P 1'
#
loop_
_entity.id
_entity.type
_entity.pdbx_description
1 polymer ?
#
loop_
_entity_poly.entity_id
_entity_poly.type
_entity_poly.pdbx_seq_one_letter_code
_entity_poly.pdbx_strand_id
1 'polypeptide(L)'
;MLQHIEDALAALPYPQRPEGLYDPIRFVLAGGGKRLRPMLLLTAFSLYHSDYMPAMPAAVGIEMYHNHTLVHDDLMDHADMRRGRPTVHTRWNENTAVLSGDTMLLLAYRLIAQCTVGRREEVLHLFTDSAIRICEGQQYDVNFESRSEVTEAEYLEMIRLKTSVLLGCAAQMGGLLADAPAADAEVLYQFAEKIGLAFQLQDDYLDAYGDPAVFGKKIGGDILCGK
;
A
#
# COMPACT_ATOMS: atom_id res chain seq x y z
N MET A 1 -0.35 9.86 -16.49
CA MET A 1 0.24 9.42 -15.22
C MET A 1 -0.08 7.96 -14.92
N LEU A 2 -1.35 7.54 -14.80
CA LEU A 2 -1.70 6.14 -14.49
C LEU A 2 -1.06 5.15 -15.48
N GLN A 3 -1.15 5.38 -16.78
CA GLN A 3 -0.55 4.50 -17.78
C GLN A 3 0.97 4.36 -17.60
N HIS A 4 1.68 5.44 -17.31
CA HIS A 4 3.13 5.39 -17.06
C HIS A 4 3.48 4.54 -15.81
N ILE A 5 2.62 4.55 -14.76
CA ILE A 5 2.79 3.69 -13.60
C ILE A 5 2.61 2.22 -14.00
N GLU A 6 1.56 1.89 -14.74
CA GLU A 6 1.31 0.52 -15.20
C GLU A 6 2.44 0.02 -16.12
N ASP A 7 2.89 0.85 -17.05
CA ASP A 7 4.01 0.52 -17.94
C ASP A 7 5.31 0.29 -17.14
N ALA A 8 5.58 1.13 -16.14
CA ALA A 8 6.76 0.99 -15.28
C ALA A 8 6.71 -0.27 -14.42
N LEU A 9 5.53 -0.61 -13.86
CA LEU A 9 5.33 -1.86 -13.11
C LEU A 9 5.52 -3.10 -14.01
N ALA A 10 4.98 -3.06 -15.23
CA ALA A 10 5.11 -4.16 -16.19
C ALA A 10 6.54 -4.34 -16.70
N ALA A 11 7.31 -3.25 -16.78
CA ALA A 11 8.70 -3.26 -17.26
C ALA A 11 9.74 -3.63 -16.18
N LEU A 12 9.33 -3.88 -14.91
CA LEU A 12 10.28 -4.20 -13.85
C LEU A 12 11.10 -5.46 -14.19
N PRO A 13 12.44 -5.37 -14.12
CA PRO A 13 13.32 -6.48 -14.46
C PRO A 13 13.39 -7.47 -13.29
N TYR A 14 12.72 -8.60 -13.42
CA TYR A 14 12.85 -9.71 -12.49
C TYR A 14 13.72 -10.81 -13.07
N PRO A 15 14.57 -11.46 -12.26
CA PRO A 15 15.19 -12.71 -12.65
C PRO A 15 14.14 -13.75 -13.04
N GLN A 16 14.47 -14.65 -13.95
CA GLN A 16 13.57 -15.77 -14.30
C GLN A 16 13.56 -16.84 -13.21
N ARG A 17 14.66 -16.97 -12.44
CA ARG A 17 14.81 -17.99 -11.39
C ARG A 17 15.19 -17.36 -10.05
N PRO A 18 14.77 -17.95 -8.94
CA PRO A 18 13.81 -19.07 -8.86
C PRO A 18 12.38 -18.61 -9.22
N GLU A 19 11.69 -19.36 -10.05
CA GLU A 19 10.34 -19.05 -10.57
C GLU A 19 9.33 -18.84 -9.42
N GLY A 20 9.34 -19.74 -8.43
CA GLY A 20 8.45 -19.67 -7.26
C GLY A 20 8.60 -18.41 -6.41
N LEU A 21 9.66 -17.61 -6.61
CA LEU A 21 9.85 -16.33 -5.92
C LEU A 21 9.30 -15.14 -6.73
N TYR A 22 9.57 -15.12 -8.03
CA TYR A 22 9.27 -13.95 -8.87
C TYR A 22 7.94 -14.03 -9.61
N ASP A 23 7.44 -15.22 -9.93
CA ASP A 23 6.14 -15.37 -10.60
C ASP A 23 4.96 -14.88 -9.73
N PRO A 24 4.93 -15.14 -8.40
CA PRO A 24 3.93 -14.54 -7.54
C PRO A 24 3.98 -13.01 -7.54
N ILE A 25 5.16 -12.40 -7.56
CA ILE A 25 5.33 -10.94 -7.60
C ILE A 25 4.72 -10.38 -8.90
N ARG A 26 5.07 -10.97 -10.06
CA ARG A 26 4.48 -10.59 -11.36
C ARG A 26 2.96 -10.75 -11.36
N PHE A 27 2.48 -11.86 -10.79
CA PHE A 27 1.06 -12.17 -10.71
C PHE A 27 0.30 -11.14 -9.89
N VAL A 28 0.81 -10.73 -8.72
CA VAL A 28 0.18 -9.75 -7.84
C VAL A 28 0.14 -8.38 -8.50
N LEU A 29 1.26 -7.90 -9.03
CA LEU A 29 1.33 -6.58 -9.67
C LEU A 29 0.48 -6.47 -10.92
N ALA A 30 0.36 -7.56 -11.71
CA ALA A 30 -0.55 -7.65 -12.85
C ALA A 30 -2.03 -7.78 -12.46
N GLY A 31 -2.34 -7.88 -11.17
CA GLY A 31 -3.72 -7.95 -10.65
C GLY A 31 -4.50 -6.63 -10.74
N GLY A 32 -3.89 -5.56 -11.23
CA GLY A 32 -4.50 -4.24 -11.35
C GLY A 32 -4.67 -3.52 -10.02
N GLY A 33 -5.47 -2.48 -10.01
CA GLY A 33 -5.79 -1.65 -8.84
C GLY A 33 -5.95 -0.18 -9.21
N LYS A 34 -6.42 0.62 -8.25
CA LYS A 34 -6.62 2.07 -8.45
C LYS A 34 -5.32 2.88 -8.49
N ARG A 35 -4.20 2.29 -8.07
CA ARG A 35 -2.85 2.92 -8.03
C ARG A 35 -2.86 4.28 -7.31
N LEU A 36 -3.65 4.43 -6.25
CA LEU A 36 -3.82 5.70 -5.55
C LEU A 36 -2.51 6.22 -4.95
N ARG A 37 -1.71 5.34 -4.34
CA ARG A 37 -0.46 5.72 -3.67
C ARG A 37 0.59 6.27 -4.63
N PRO A 38 0.95 5.57 -5.72
CA PRO A 38 1.86 6.13 -6.72
C PRO A 38 1.29 7.37 -7.41
N MET A 39 -0.03 7.44 -7.64
CA MET A 39 -0.68 8.63 -8.18
C MET A 39 -0.53 9.83 -7.25
N LEU A 40 -0.76 9.67 -5.94
CA LEU A 40 -0.59 10.72 -4.93
C LEU A 40 0.87 11.23 -4.90
N LEU A 41 1.84 10.31 -4.89
CA LEU A 41 3.26 10.67 -4.90
C LEU A 41 3.60 11.52 -6.13
N LEU A 42 3.25 11.05 -7.32
CA LEU A 42 3.55 11.77 -8.57
C LEU A 42 2.77 13.09 -8.68
N THR A 43 1.54 13.14 -8.16
CA THR A 43 0.74 14.37 -8.14
C THR A 43 1.36 15.40 -7.20
N ALA A 44 1.77 14.99 -5.98
CA ALA A 44 2.46 15.88 -5.04
C ALA A 44 3.79 16.40 -5.61
N PHE A 45 4.57 15.55 -6.28
CA PHE A 45 5.78 15.96 -7.00
C PHE A 45 5.46 16.99 -8.09
N SER A 46 4.36 16.79 -8.83
CA SER A 46 3.95 17.66 -9.94
C SER A 46 3.48 19.05 -9.51
N LEU A 47 3.25 19.29 -8.22
CA LEU A 47 2.98 20.64 -7.70
C LEU A 47 4.20 21.58 -7.84
N TYR A 48 5.40 21.02 -7.92
CA TYR A 48 6.67 21.75 -7.94
C TYR A 48 7.45 21.55 -9.25
N HIS A 49 7.20 20.47 -9.98
CA HIS A 49 7.89 20.11 -11.23
C HIS A 49 6.91 19.69 -12.31
N SER A 50 7.12 20.17 -13.53
CA SER A 50 6.28 19.81 -14.69
C SER A 50 6.51 18.39 -15.19
N ASP A 51 7.72 17.84 -15.01
CA ASP A 51 8.09 16.46 -15.35
C ASP A 51 8.20 15.61 -14.08
N TYR A 52 7.31 14.64 -13.91
CA TYR A 52 7.28 13.72 -12.76
C TYR A 52 8.08 12.43 -12.96
N MET A 53 8.63 12.20 -14.15
CA MET A 53 9.36 10.97 -14.45
C MET A 53 10.53 10.69 -13.49
N PRO A 54 11.27 11.70 -12.99
CA PRO A 54 12.33 11.47 -12.01
C PRO A 54 11.87 10.83 -10.70
N ALA A 55 10.59 11.00 -10.31
CA ALA A 55 10.00 10.38 -9.11
C ALA A 55 9.38 9.00 -9.36
N MET A 56 9.34 8.54 -10.63
CA MET A 56 8.72 7.26 -10.99
C MET A 56 9.30 6.06 -10.23
N PRO A 57 10.61 5.92 -9.98
CA PRO A 57 11.12 4.80 -9.20
C PRO A 57 10.52 4.74 -7.79
N ALA A 58 10.34 5.87 -7.10
CA ALA A 58 9.70 5.91 -5.79
C ALA A 58 8.20 5.59 -5.86
N ALA A 59 7.50 6.06 -6.90
CA ALA A 59 6.10 5.74 -7.12
C ALA A 59 5.87 4.25 -7.35
N VAL A 60 6.72 3.60 -8.13
CA VAL A 60 6.71 2.15 -8.32
C VAL A 60 7.09 1.41 -7.03
N GLY A 61 8.05 1.95 -6.27
CA GLY A 61 8.49 1.40 -4.99
C GLY A 61 7.38 1.38 -3.95
N ILE A 62 6.62 2.48 -3.80
CA ILE A 62 5.52 2.52 -2.83
C ILE A 62 4.35 1.62 -3.24
N GLU A 63 4.11 1.43 -4.53
CA GLU A 63 3.11 0.47 -5.01
C GLU A 63 3.57 -0.97 -4.81
N MET A 64 4.87 -1.26 -4.99
CA MET A 64 5.48 -2.55 -4.67
C MET A 64 5.29 -2.87 -3.18
N TYR A 65 5.59 -1.91 -2.30
CA TYR A 65 5.38 -2.06 -0.86
C TYR A 65 3.91 -2.29 -0.51
N HIS A 66 2.99 -1.52 -1.09
CA HIS A 66 1.56 -1.73 -0.87
C HIS A 66 1.11 -3.15 -1.25
N ASN A 67 1.58 -3.67 -2.38
CA ASN A 67 1.23 -5.03 -2.77
C ASN A 67 1.91 -6.10 -1.90
N HIS A 68 3.11 -5.83 -1.33
CA HIS A 68 3.71 -6.64 -0.27
C HIS A 68 2.77 -6.77 0.93
N THR A 69 2.25 -5.64 1.45
CA THR A 69 1.34 -5.68 2.59
C THR A 69 0.08 -6.49 2.28
N LEU A 70 -0.45 -6.40 1.05
CA LEU A 70 -1.62 -7.18 0.64
C LEU A 70 -1.35 -8.69 0.56
N VAL A 71 -0.16 -9.10 0.13
CA VAL A 71 0.21 -10.54 0.09
C VAL A 71 0.28 -11.13 1.49
N HIS A 72 0.86 -10.40 2.45
CA HIS A 72 0.93 -10.85 3.84
C HIS A 72 -0.42 -10.76 4.56
N ASP A 73 -1.20 -9.72 4.31
CA ASP A 73 -2.56 -9.55 4.82
C ASP A 73 -3.46 -10.71 4.39
N ASP A 74 -3.49 -11.01 3.07
CA ASP A 74 -4.23 -12.16 2.54
C ASP A 74 -3.86 -13.49 3.20
N LEU A 75 -2.58 -13.69 3.53
CA LEU A 75 -2.12 -14.89 4.20
C LEU A 75 -2.58 -14.93 5.66
N MET A 76 -2.47 -13.82 6.39
CA MET A 76 -2.88 -13.72 7.80
C MET A 76 -4.41 -13.86 7.96
N ASP A 77 -5.17 -13.28 7.03
CA ASP A 77 -6.63 -13.36 7.01
C ASP A 77 -7.17 -14.66 6.39
N HIS A 78 -6.30 -15.56 5.92
CA HIS A 78 -6.66 -16.77 5.16
C HIS A 78 -7.62 -16.49 3.98
N ALA A 79 -7.45 -15.35 3.32
CA ALA A 79 -8.34 -14.91 2.25
C ALA A 79 -8.09 -15.70 0.95
N ASP A 80 -9.09 -16.43 0.46
CA ASP A 80 -8.94 -17.22 -0.77
C ASP A 80 -8.77 -16.37 -2.03
N MET A 81 -9.40 -15.18 -2.06
CA MET A 81 -9.54 -14.36 -3.26
C MET A 81 -9.25 -12.88 -2.97
N ARG A 82 -8.56 -12.22 -3.89
CA ARG A 82 -8.38 -10.75 -3.94
C ARG A 82 -8.60 -10.23 -5.35
N ARG A 83 -9.43 -9.21 -5.51
CA ARG A 83 -9.75 -8.59 -6.83
C ARG A 83 -10.21 -9.63 -7.87
N GLY A 84 -11.03 -10.62 -7.45
CA GLY A 84 -11.54 -11.67 -8.32
C GLY A 84 -10.51 -12.71 -8.78
N ARG A 85 -9.31 -12.74 -8.17
CA ARG A 85 -8.23 -13.69 -8.46
C ARG A 85 -7.82 -14.43 -7.18
N PRO A 86 -7.33 -15.69 -7.27
CA PRO A 86 -6.78 -16.38 -6.13
C PRO A 86 -5.64 -15.59 -5.47
N THR A 87 -5.55 -15.63 -4.15
CA THR A 87 -4.42 -15.07 -3.41
C THR A 87 -3.15 -15.89 -3.64
N VAL A 88 -1.97 -15.36 -3.25
CA VAL A 88 -0.70 -16.05 -3.48
C VAL A 88 -0.62 -17.37 -2.74
N HIS A 89 -1.03 -17.40 -1.46
CA HIS A 89 -0.99 -18.63 -0.66
C HIS A 89 -1.95 -19.69 -1.18
N THR A 90 -3.11 -19.31 -1.71
CA THR A 90 -4.07 -20.24 -2.33
C THR A 90 -3.57 -20.78 -3.67
N ARG A 91 -2.93 -19.92 -4.49
CA ARG A 91 -2.44 -20.33 -5.82
C ARG A 91 -1.15 -21.13 -5.78
N TRP A 92 -0.27 -20.87 -4.82
CA TRP A 92 1.02 -21.55 -4.63
C TRP A 92 1.03 -22.25 -3.27
N ASN A 93 1.46 -21.57 -2.21
CA ASN A 93 1.45 -22.01 -0.82
C ASN A 93 1.85 -20.85 0.11
N GLU A 94 1.72 -21.05 1.42
CA GLU A 94 2.03 -20.08 2.47
C GLU A 94 3.51 -19.64 2.43
N ASN A 95 4.47 -20.58 2.32
CA ASN A 95 5.89 -20.23 2.27
C ASN A 95 6.22 -19.34 1.07
N THR A 96 5.57 -19.59 -0.08
CA THR A 96 5.72 -18.75 -1.27
C THR A 96 5.17 -17.35 -1.01
N ALA A 97 4.03 -17.22 -0.34
CA ALA A 97 3.46 -15.92 0.01
C ALA A 97 4.42 -15.12 0.93
N VAL A 98 4.97 -15.74 1.98
CA VAL A 98 5.95 -15.12 2.87
C VAL A 98 7.17 -14.65 2.08
N LEU A 99 7.84 -15.56 1.36
CA LEU A 99 9.10 -15.26 0.67
C LEU A 99 8.92 -14.22 -0.46
N SER A 100 7.83 -14.30 -1.21
CA SER A 100 7.54 -13.33 -2.27
C SER A 100 7.21 -11.96 -1.68
N GLY A 101 6.43 -11.91 -0.59
CA GLY A 101 6.16 -10.69 0.14
C GLY A 101 7.43 -10.03 0.67
N ASP A 102 8.29 -10.76 1.37
CA ASP A 102 9.58 -10.25 1.87
C ASP A 102 10.45 -9.71 0.72
N THR A 103 10.48 -10.43 -0.40
CA THR A 103 11.21 -9.98 -1.59
C THR A 103 10.62 -8.68 -2.13
N MET A 104 9.31 -8.52 -2.16
CA MET A 104 8.64 -7.28 -2.58
C MET A 104 9.00 -6.11 -1.66
N LEU A 105 9.10 -6.31 -0.34
CA LEU A 105 9.57 -5.31 0.61
C LEU A 105 10.99 -4.82 0.25
N LEU A 106 11.92 -5.75 0.03
CA LEU A 106 13.30 -5.41 -0.35
C LEU A 106 13.38 -4.71 -1.72
N LEU A 107 12.55 -5.14 -2.67
CA LEU A 107 12.43 -4.50 -3.98
C LEU A 107 11.87 -3.07 -3.88
N ALA A 108 10.92 -2.83 -2.98
CA ALA A 108 10.39 -1.50 -2.73
C ALA A 108 11.48 -0.54 -2.23
N TYR A 109 12.25 -0.95 -1.22
CA TYR A 109 13.41 -0.17 -0.75
C TYR A 109 14.42 0.11 -1.86
N ARG A 110 14.76 -0.90 -2.66
CA ARG A 110 15.69 -0.76 -3.78
C ARG A 110 15.18 0.25 -4.82
N LEU A 111 13.90 0.22 -5.16
CA LEU A 111 13.29 1.14 -6.11
C LEU A 111 13.28 2.59 -5.58
N ILE A 112 12.90 2.79 -4.33
CA ILE A 112 12.91 4.11 -3.69
C ILE A 112 14.34 4.66 -3.64
N ALA A 113 15.33 3.84 -3.30
CA ALA A 113 16.74 4.23 -3.25
C ALA A 113 17.33 4.57 -4.64
N GLN A 114 16.70 4.13 -5.73
CA GLN A 114 17.10 4.48 -7.10
C GLN A 114 16.74 5.91 -7.51
N CYS A 115 15.86 6.59 -6.78
CA CYS A 115 15.57 8.00 -7.03
C CYS A 115 16.85 8.84 -6.89
N THR A 116 17.07 9.75 -7.85
CA THR A 116 18.26 10.59 -7.91
C THR A 116 17.98 12.07 -7.64
N VAL A 117 16.73 12.41 -7.34
CA VAL A 117 16.26 13.78 -7.11
C VAL A 117 15.80 13.99 -5.68
N GLY A 118 15.79 15.23 -5.22
CA GLY A 118 15.23 15.67 -3.95
C GLY A 118 15.97 15.15 -2.70
N ARG A 119 15.27 15.22 -1.59
CA ARG A 119 15.75 14.88 -0.23
C ARG A 119 15.65 13.38 0.04
N ARG A 120 16.45 12.58 -0.64
CA ARG A 120 16.38 11.10 -0.66
C ARG A 120 16.54 10.44 0.71
N GLU A 121 17.42 10.98 1.55
CA GLU A 121 17.64 10.45 2.90
C GLU A 121 16.37 10.61 3.75
N GLU A 122 15.74 11.79 3.73
CA GLU A 122 14.48 12.06 4.40
C GLU A 122 13.36 11.17 3.86
N VAL A 123 13.33 10.92 2.55
CA VAL A 123 12.35 9.99 1.93
C VAL A 123 12.51 8.57 2.46
N LEU A 124 13.74 8.06 2.58
CA LEU A 124 13.99 6.73 3.12
C LEU A 124 13.63 6.62 4.61
N HIS A 125 13.93 7.65 5.41
CA HIS A 125 13.52 7.71 6.81
C HIS A 125 11.99 7.72 6.94
N LEU A 126 11.31 8.62 6.22
CA LEU A 126 9.86 8.71 6.22
C LEU A 126 9.20 7.38 5.81
N PHE A 127 9.71 6.74 4.76
CA PHE A 127 9.20 5.46 4.28
C PHE A 127 9.40 4.35 5.33
N THR A 128 10.59 4.29 5.95
CA THR A 128 10.89 3.29 6.98
C THR A 128 10.00 3.46 8.20
N ASP A 129 9.85 4.69 8.72
CA ASP A 129 8.98 4.98 9.86
C ASP A 129 7.52 4.65 9.54
N SER A 130 7.08 4.96 8.32
CA SER A 130 5.73 4.62 7.85
C SER A 130 5.54 3.11 7.75
N ALA A 131 6.53 2.37 7.24
CA ALA A 131 6.48 0.91 7.16
C ALA A 131 6.37 0.26 8.54
N ILE A 132 7.11 0.77 9.54
CA ILE A 132 7.00 0.31 10.94
C ILE A 132 5.59 0.57 11.48
N ARG A 133 5.05 1.77 11.31
CA ARG A 133 3.70 2.12 11.76
C ARG A 133 2.62 1.23 11.11
N ILE A 134 2.79 0.83 9.86
CA ILE A 134 1.87 -0.08 9.17
C ILE A 134 1.91 -1.46 9.82
N CYS A 135 3.09 -1.96 10.20
CA CYS A 135 3.21 -3.21 10.96
C CYS A 135 2.54 -3.11 12.34
N GLU A 136 2.67 -1.97 13.03
CA GLU A 136 1.95 -1.69 14.29
C GLU A 136 0.43 -1.72 14.07
N GLY A 137 -0.07 -1.08 13.00
CA GLY A 137 -1.48 -1.10 12.63
C GLY A 137 -2.00 -2.50 12.33
N GLN A 138 -1.23 -3.30 11.61
CA GLN A 138 -1.57 -4.71 11.35
C GLN A 138 -1.58 -5.54 12.63
N GLN A 139 -0.66 -5.28 13.56
CA GLN A 139 -0.65 -5.97 14.86
C GLN A 139 -1.86 -5.59 15.72
N TYR A 140 -2.33 -4.33 15.67
CA TYR A 140 -3.59 -3.95 16.33
C TYR A 140 -4.77 -4.69 15.73
N ASP A 141 -4.86 -4.78 14.40
CA ASP A 141 -5.93 -5.50 13.70
C ASP A 141 -6.00 -6.96 14.15
N VAL A 142 -4.88 -7.68 14.12
CA VAL A 142 -4.78 -9.07 14.63
C VAL A 142 -5.16 -9.18 16.11
N ASN A 143 -4.73 -8.24 16.95
CA ASN A 143 -5.06 -8.27 18.37
C ASN A 143 -6.57 -8.07 18.61
N PHE A 144 -7.24 -7.29 17.77
CA PHE A 144 -8.68 -7.01 17.91
C PHE A 144 -9.53 -8.24 17.65
N GLU A 145 -9.12 -9.18 16.79
CA GLU A 145 -9.84 -10.43 16.54
C GLU A 145 -10.09 -11.27 17.80
N SER A 146 -9.24 -11.15 18.82
CA SER A 146 -9.35 -11.87 20.10
C SER A 146 -10.01 -11.05 21.22
N ARG A 147 -10.39 -9.78 20.96
CA ARG A 147 -10.98 -8.88 21.97
C ARG A 147 -12.50 -8.78 21.83
N SER A 148 -13.18 -8.77 22.95
CA SER A 148 -14.63 -8.57 23.02
C SER A 148 -15.05 -7.10 22.95
N GLU A 149 -14.16 -6.18 23.25
CA GLU A 149 -14.40 -4.75 23.25
C GLU A 149 -13.21 -4.01 22.65
N VAL A 150 -13.50 -3.14 21.66
CA VAL A 150 -12.55 -2.22 21.04
C VAL A 150 -13.20 -0.84 21.06
N THR A 151 -12.50 0.16 21.58
CA THR A 151 -13.00 1.53 21.61
C THR A 151 -12.90 2.18 20.21
N GLU A 152 -13.75 3.17 19.94
CA GLU A 152 -13.68 3.97 18.71
C GLU A 152 -12.28 4.58 18.49
N ALA A 153 -11.65 5.07 19.54
CA ALA A 153 -10.30 5.64 19.46
C ALA A 153 -9.25 4.62 19.04
N GLU A 154 -9.31 3.38 19.59
CA GLU A 154 -8.40 2.29 19.21
C GLU A 154 -8.64 1.87 17.76
N TYR A 155 -9.89 1.75 17.33
CA TYR A 155 -10.24 1.44 15.95
C TYR A 155 -9.74 2.52 14.97
N LEU A 156 -9.98 3.81 15.26
CA LEU A 156 -9.49 4.91 14.43
C LEU A 156 -7.95 4.92 14.34
N GLU A 157 -7.25 4.62 15.43
CA GLU A 157 -5.78 4.52 15.43
C GLU A 157 -5.32 3.32 14.59
N MET A 158 -5.96 2.17 14.71
CA MET A 158 -5.63 0.99 13.91
C MET A 158 -5.76 1.27 12.41
N ILE A 159 -6.91 1.80 11.93
CA ILE A 159 -7.11 2.10 10.51
C ILE A 159 -6.19 3.23 10.03
N ARG A 160 -5.87 4.20 10.90
CA ARG A 160 -4.89 5.24 10.59
C ARG A 160 -3.52 4.63 10.29
N LEU A 161 -3.04 3.77 11.17
CA LEU A 161 -1.74 3.10 11.04
C LEU A 161 -1.72 2.12 9.87
N LYS A 162 -2.70 1.22 9.79
CA LYS A 162 -2.76 0.15 8.77
C LYS A 162 -2.94 0.71 7.35
N THR A 163 -3.76 1.74 7.17
CA THR A 163 -4.20 2.21 5.84
C THR A 163 -3.72 3.63 5.50
N SER A 164 -3.96 4.60 6.41
CA SER A 164 -3.86 6.02 6.08
C SER A 164 -2.42 6.52 6.04
N VAL A 165 -1.55 6.01 6.92
CA VAL A 165 -0.13 6.37 7.01
C VAL A 165 0.58 6.20 5.66
N LEU A 166 0.30 5.14 4.90
CA LEU A 166 0.95 4.94 3.60
C LEU A 166 0.49 5.93 2.53
N LEU A 167 -0.72 6.46 2.63
CA LEU A 167 -1.19 7.53 1.74
C LEU A 167 -0.51 8.86 2.10
N GLY A 168 -0.41 9.18 3.39
CA GLY A 168 0.36 10.32 3.88
C GLY A 168 1.82 10.26 3.45
N CYS A 169 2.46 9.11 3.68
CA CYS A 169 3.82 8.83 3.25
C CYS A 169 4.01 9.08 1.74
N ALA A 170 3.12 8.55 0.90
CA ALA A 170 3.20 8.72 -0.55
C ALA A 170 3.17 10.20 -0.96
N ALA A 171 2.24 10.98 -0.42
CA ALA A 171 2.13 12.39 -0.74
C ALA A 171 3.34 13.19 -0.25
N GLN A 172 3.80 12.95 0.98
CA GLN A 172 4.98 13.62 1.53
C GLN A 172 6.26 13.24 0.79
N MET A 173 6.44 11.97 0.41
CA MET A 173 7.56 11.54 -0.44
C MET A 173 7.60 12.33 -1.74
N GLY A 174 6.45 12.54 -2.38
CA GLY A 174 6.37 13.36 -3.59
C GLY A 174 6.86 14.78 -3.37
N GLY A 175 6.45 15.42 -2.29
CA GLY A 175 6.93 16.75 -1.89
C GLY A 175 8.43 16.78 -1.59
N LEU A 176 8.94 15.81 -0.82
CA LEU A 176 10.37 15.70 -0.48
C LEU A 176 11.24 15.47 -1.71
N LEU A 177 10.81 14.63 -2.64
CA LEU A 177 11.52 14.39 -3.91
C LEU A 177 11.50 15.61 -4.82
N ALA A 178 10.51 16.49 -4.67
CA ALA A 178 10.39 17.74 -5.40
C ALA A 178 11.08 18.94 -4.71
N ASP A 179 11.84 18.72 -3.64
CA ASP A 179 12.45 19.76 -2.81
C ASP A 179 11.45 20.81 -2.29
N ALA A 180 10.19 20.42 -2.08
CA ALA A 180 9.15 21.26 -1.51
C ALA A 180 9.56 21.81 -0.13
N PRO A 181 9.11 23.00 0.28
CA PRO A 181 9.29 23.46 1.65
C PRO A 181 8.82 22.43 2.67
N ALA A 182 9.53 22.29 3.80
CA ALA A 182 9.21 21.28 4.81
C ALA A 182 7.77 21.40 5.31
N ALA A 183 7.25 22.61 5.48
CA ALA A 183 5.87 22.85 5.89
C ALA A 183 4.86 22.34 4.86
N ASP A 184 5.13 22.50 3.57
CA ASP A 184 4.27 22.04 2.49
C ASP A 184 4.28 20.51 2.42
N ALA A 185 5.46 19.88 2.56
CA ALA A 185 5.58 18.43 2.60
C ALA A 185 4.78 17.82 3.77
N GLU A 186 4.80 18.47 4.94
CA GLU A 186 4.00 18.07 6.10
C GLU A 186 2.49 18.23 5.86
N VAL A 187 2.06 19.32 5.24
CA VAL A 187 0.65 19.54 4.85
C VAL A 187 0.17 18.47 3.87
N LEU A 188 1.01 18.07 2.91
CA LEU A 188 0.71 16.99 1.98
C LEU A 188 0.49 15.65 2.70
N TYR A 189 1.33 15.34 3.71
CA TYR A 189 1.15 14.16 4.55
C TYR A 189 -0.20 14.17 5.24
N GLN A 190 -0.48 15.24 6.01
CA GLN A 190 -1.70 15.37 6.80
C GLN A 190 -2.96 15.34 5.95
N PHE A 191 -2.94 15.96 4.78
CA PHE A 191 -4.04 15.92 3.82
C PHE A 191 -4.33 14.49 3.34
N ALA A 192 -3.29 13.79 2.90
CA ALA A 192 -3.44 12.43 2.36
C ALA A 192 -3.78 11.40 3.46
N GLU A 193 -3.26 11.59 4.69
CA GLU A 193 -3.64 10.75 5.85
C GLU A 193 -5.12 10.90 6.18
N LYS A 194 -5.67 12.12 6.18
CA LYS A 194 -7.10 12.36 6.42
C LYS A 194 -7.98 11.78 5.32
N ILE A 195 -7.56 11.87 4.05
CA ILE A 195 -8.26 11.19 2.95
C ILE A 195 -8.24 9.66 3.16
N GLY A 196 -7.11 9.11 3.61
CA GLY A 196 -6.98 7.69 3.90
C GLY A 196 -7.95 7.22 4.99
N LEU A 197 -8.09 7.98 6.08
CA LEU A 197 -9.06 7.72 7.13
C LEU A 197 -10.50 7.74 6.61
N ALA A 198 -10.86 8.79 5.88
CA ALA A 198 -12.20 8.91 5.28
C ALA A 198 -12.50 7.76 4.30
N PHE A 199 -11.50 7.35 3.52
CA PHE A 199 -11.63 6.24 2.58
C PHE A 199 -11.86 4.91 3.31
N GLN A 200 -11.11 4.63 4.38
CA GLN A 200 -11.27 3.39 5.14
C GLN A 200 -12.62 3.35 5.86
N LEU A 201 -13.02 4.44 6.53
CA LEU A 201 -14.34 4.54 7.15
C LEU A 201 -15.48 4.32 6.15
N GLN A 202 -15.32 4.83 4.92
CA GLN A 202 -16.29 4.58 3.86
C GLN A 202 -16.29 3.12 3.38
N ASP A 203 -15.13 2.49 3.27
CA ASP A 203 -15.02 1.08 2.84
C ASP A 203 -15.70 0.17 3.88
N ASP A 204 -15.42 0.37 5.18
CA ASP A 204 -16.00 -0.39 6.28
C ASP A 204 -17.52 -0.15 6.40
N TYR A 205 -17.96 1.10 6.23
CA TYR A 205 -19.39 1.41 6.19
C TYR A 205 -20.10 0.69 5.03
N LEU A 206 -19.48 0.66 3.86
CA LEU A 206 -20.05 -0.02 2.68
C LEU A 206 -19.97 -1.55 2.81
N ASP A 207 -18.97 -2.11 3.51
CA ASP A 207 -18.94 -3.53 3.83
C ASP A 207 -20.10 -3.93 4.76
N ALA A 208 -20.45 -3.08 5.72
CA ALA A 208 -21.55 -3.36 6.66
C ALA A 208 -22.94 -3.06 6.08
N TYR A 209 -23.11 -1.97 5.32
CA TYR A 209 -24.41 -1.40 4.94
C TYR A 209 -24.59 -1.13 3.44
N GLY A 210 -23.60 -1.45 2.60
CA GLY A 210 -23.64 -1.16 1.17
C GLY A 210 -24.64 -2.03 0.41
N ASP A 211 -24.92 -1.67 -0.85
CA ASP A 211 -25.67 -2.51 -1.79
C ASP A 211 -24.70 -3.44 -2.51
N PRO A 212 -24.87 -4.78 -2.41
CA PRO A 212 -24.00 -5.75 -3.09
C PRO A 212 -23.89 -5.52 -4.60
N ALA A 213 -24.96 -5.02 -5.22
CA ALA A 213 -25.00 -4.77 -6.67
C ALA A 213 -24.11 -3.57 -7.08
N VAL A 214 -23.90 -2.63 -6.15
CA VAL A 214 -23.09 -1.42 -6.37
C VAL A 214 -21.66 -1.61 -5.87
N PHE A 215 -21.50 -2.24 -4.70
CA PHE A 215 -20.19 -2.42 -4.04
C PHE A 215 -19.34 -3.51 -4.71
N GLY A 216 -19.99 -4.50 -5.36
CA GLY A 216 -19.30 -5.56 -6.11
C GLY A 216 -18.54 -6.58 -5.25
N LYS A 217 -18.76 -6.57 -3.93
CA LYS A 217 -18.26 -7.55 -2.95
C LYS A 217 -19.44 -8.14 -2.16
N LYS A 218 -19.21 -9.26 -1.47
CA LYS A 218 -20.16 -9.74 -0.45
C LYS A 218 -20.13 -8.77 0.72
N ILE A 219 -21.31 -8.41 1.23
CA ILE A 219 -21.48 -7.56 2.41
C ILE A 219 -21.23 -8.39 3.67
N GLY A 220 -20.69 -7.74 4.71
CA GLY A 220 -20.43 -8.34 6.01
C GLY A 220 -19.20 -9.26 6.04
N GLY A 221 -18.26 -9.10 5.10
CA GLY A 221 -17.02 -9.85 5.06
C GLY A 221 -16.21 -9.65 6.34
N ASP A 222 -16.06 -8.42 6.78
CA ASP A 222 -15.32 -8.06 7.99
C ASP A 222 -16.00 -8.60 9.26
N ILE A 223 -17.32 -8.51 9.35
CA ILE A 223 -18.08 -9.06 10.47
C ILE A 223 -17.94 -10.59 10.56
N LEU A 224 -17.93 -11.28 9.42
CA LEU A 224 -17.76 -12.74 9.37
C LEU A 224 -16.36 -13.20 9.78
N CYS A 225 -15.34 -12.33 9.56
CA CYS A 225 -13.97 -12.56 9.99
C CYS A 225 -13.68 -12.11 11.44
N GLY A 226 -14.70 -11.58 12.15
CA GLY A 226 -14.56 -11.12 13.53
C GLY A 226 -13.91 -9.74 13.66
N LYS A 227 -13.93 -8.97 12.57
CA LYS A 227 -13.40 -7.60 12.50
C LYS A 227 -14.51 -6.57 12.75
#